data_6e8b9294a414d8cfea126c79dcd69745
#
_entry.id   6e8b9294a414d8cfea126c79dcd69745
#
_cell.length_a   1.000
_cell.length_b   1.000
_cell.length_c   1.000
_cell.angle_alpha   90.00
_cell.angle_beta   90.00
_cell.angle_gamma   90.00
#
_symmetry.space_group_name_H-M   'P 1'
#
loop_
_entity.id
_entity.type
_entity.pdbx_description
1 polymer ?
#
loop_
_entity_poly.entity_id
_entity_poly.type
_entity_poly.pdbx_seq_one_letter_code
_entity_poly.pdbx_strand_id
1 'polypeptide(L)'
;MLRPSSREDETMITDHFINLRYAGAESPHHLALQCGELTQIAPWVAVPTATWRQWARHKQQFAKVVAAGWSTHRAVLISKSAARLWGIWVISREGEEVELAVPSGSVPPRRLTAKGYRYRRVKSLQDSMVSIAGVRATNPARTCLEIARLHGFPDGLVATDSALRQHDVTTYDLREELAKMRRTRGQAAMRKVIEHAYGGSESPYESYLRALIIEGFPQVKIEPQKPLLGKYRADLCLDGWLVLEVDGDAKYDGTYGETPAHVVKQQIKRQRALENRGYVVLRFGSSEVKAADEALRIISSHLGKRGGKVA
;
A
#
# COMPACT_ATOMS: atom_id res chain seq x y z
N MET A 1 12.90 -1.46 -5.14
CA MET A 1 11.79 -1.71 -6.10
C MET A 1 11.14 -3.02 -5.69
N LEU A 2 10.07 -2.99 -4.89
CA LEU A 2 9.25 -4.18 -4.63
C LEU A 2 8.53 -4.46 -5.94
N ARG A 3 8.98 -5.48 -6.69
CA ARG A 3 8.21 -6.00 -7.82
C ARG A 3 6.84 -6.42 -7.28
N PRO A 4 5.73 -6.19 -8.01
CA PRO A 4 4.49 -6.87 -7.70
C PRO A 4 4.83 -8.36 -7.62
N SER A 5 4.27 -9.07 -6.62
CA SER A 5 4.49 -10.50 -6.48
C SER A 5 4.20 -11.13 -7.84
N SER A 6 5.21 -11.78 -8.43
CA SER A 6 4.99 -12.46 -9.71
C SER A 6 3.95 -13.55 -9.47
N ARG A 7 3.17 -13.93 -10.49
CA ARG A 7 2.24 -15.08 -10.37
C ARG A 7 2.94 -16.34 -9.85
N GLU A 8 4.25 -16.45 -10.07
CA GLU A 8 5.10 -17.53 -9.55
C GLU A 8 5.28 -17.44 -8.02
N ASP A 9 5.48 -16.22 -7.45
CA ASP A 9 5.53 -16.02 -5.99
C ASP A 9 4.19 -16.35 -5.31
N GLU A 10 3.08 -16.06 -5.98
CA GLU A 10 1.72 -16.36 -5.48
C GLU A 10 1.48 -17.86 -5.42
N THR A 11 1.83 -18.60 -6.47
CA THR A 11 1.72 -20.07 -6.53
C THR A 11 2.58 -20.71 -5.46
N MET A 12 3.84 -20.31 -5.31
CA MET A 12 4.74 -20.82 -4.28
C MET A 12 4.22 -20.63 -2.85
N ILE A 13 3.48 -19.56 -2.57
CA ILE A 13 2.90 -19.33 -1.23
C ILE A 13 1.74 -20.28 -0.97
N THR A 14 0.86 -20.47 -1.93
CA THR A 14 -0.33 -21.33 -1.78
C THR A 14 -0.01 -22.82 -1.73
N ASP A 15 1.13 -23.25 -2.29
CA ASP A 15 1.60 -24.64 -2.22
C ASP A 15 1.91 -25.09 -0.78
N HIS A 16 2.16 -24.15 0.11
CA HIS A 16 2.36 -24.44 1.54
C HIS A 16 1.05 -24.47 2.35
N PHE A 17 -0.11 -24.23 1.73
CA PHE A 17 -1.38 -24.17 2.45
C PHE A 17 -1.91 -25.58 2.75
N ILE A 18 -2.18 -25.79 4.02
CA ILE A 18 -2.79 -27.03 4.53
C ILE A 18 -4.26 -26.74 4.83
N ASN A 19 -5.15 -27.47 4.17
CA ASN A 19 -6.59 -27.32 4.34
C ASN A 19 -7.06 -28.02 5.60
N LEU A 20 -7.64 -27.27 6.54
CA LEU A 20 -8.15 -27.77 7.82
C LEU A 20 -9.66 -28.01 7.81
N ARG A 21 -10.37 -27.72 6.72
CA ARG A 21 -11.85 -27.73 6.67
C ARG A 21 -12.45 -29.07 7.10
N TYR A 22 -11.77 -30.14 6.78
CA TYR A 22 -12.22 -31.50 7.05
C TYR A 22 -11.36 -32.24 8.10
N ALA A 23 -10.48 -31.51 8.76
CA ALA A 23 -9.62 -32.06 9.80
C ALA A 23 -10.44 -32.23 11.09
N GLY A 24 -10.71 -33.45 11.49
CA GLY A 24 -11.33 -33.77 12.80
C GLY A 24 -10.38 -33.47 13.96
N ALA A 25 -10.91 -33.44 15.18
CA ALA A 25 -10.12 -33.12 16.39
C ALA A 25 -8.91 -34.03 16.61
N GLU A 26 -8.97 -35.28 16.13
CA GLU A 26 -7.89 -36.29 16.25
C GLU A 26 -7.02 -36.39 14.99
N SER A 27 -7.22 -35.50 14.02
CA SER A 27 -6.44 -35.51 12.78
C SER A 27 -4.95 -35.16 13.03
N PRO A 28 -4.02 -35.71 12.23
CA PRO A 28 -2.60 -35.34 12.34
C PRO A 28 -2.37 -33.82 12.28
N HIS A 29 -3.19 -33.11 11.50
CA HIS A 29 -3.10 -31.65 11.40
C HIS A 29 -3.49 -30.94 12.69
N HIS A 30 -4.46 -31.47 13.45
CA HIS A 30 -4.86 -30.89 14.73
C HIS A 30 -3.78 -31.11 15.80
N LEU A 31 -3.16 -32.26 15.83
CA LEU A 31 -2.01 -32.56 16.70
C LEU A 31 -0.82 -31.64 16.33
N ALA A 32 -0.51 -31.49 15.06
CA ALA A 32 0.56 -30.60 14.59
C ALA A 32 0.32 -29.12 14.94
N LEU A 33 -0.94 -28.66 14.96
CA LEU A 33 -1.29 -27.33 15.47
C LEU A 33 -1.03 -27.21 16.98
N GLN A 34 -1.40 -28.22 17.77
CA GLN A 34 -1.17 -28.24 19.22
C GLN A 34 0.33 -28.28 19.57
N CYS A 35 1.12 -29.05 18.83
CA CYS A 35 2.57 -29.13 19.00
C CYS A 35 3.32 -27.91 18.42
N GLY A 36 2.63 -26.98 17.76
CA GLY A 36 3.24 -25.78 17.16
C GLY A 36 4.02 -26.03 15.87
N GLU A 37 3.89 -27.20 15.26
CA GLU A 37 4.48 -27.53 13.95
C GLU A 37 3.77 -26.81 12.82
N LEU A 38 2.46 -26.54 13.00
CA LEU A 38 1.64 -25.77 12.09
C LEU A 38 1.21 -24.44 12.74
N THR A 39 1.16 -23.41 11.94
CA THR A 39 0.60 -22.09 12.29
C THR A 39 -0.70 -21.89 11.52
N GLN A 40 -1.81 -21.77 12.25
CA GLN A 40 -3.11 -21.45 11.64
C GLN A 40 -3.14 -19.96 11.25
N ILE A 41 -3.33 -19.68 9.96
CA ILE A 41 -3.33 -18.30 9.39
C ILE A 41 -4.73 -17.83 9.00
N ALA A 42 -5.68 -18.77 8.86
CA ALA A 42 -7.10 -18.49 8.62
C ALA A 42 -7.95 -19.64 9.21
N PRO A 43 -9.29 -19.48 9.33
CA PRO A 43 -10.15 -20.50 9.93
C PRO A 43 -9.95 -21.92 9.38
N TRP A 44 -9.67 -22.05 8.10
CA TRP A 44 -9.52 -23.35 7.43
C TRP A 44 -8.16 -23.55 6.77
N VAL A 45 -7.18 -22.70 7.09
CA VAL A 45 -5.85 -22.80 6.46
C VAL A 45 -4.76 -22.67 7.51
N ALA A 46 -3.81 -23.61 7.46
CA ALA A 46 -2.55 -23.54 8.19
C ALA A 46 -1.37 -23.60 7.24
N VAL A 47 -0.19 -23.29 7.75
CA VAL A 47 1.10 -23.42 7.06
C VAL A 47 2.13 -24.01 8.04
N PRO A 48 3.19 -24.69 7.57
CA PRO A 48 4.29 -25.10 8.42
C PRO A 48 4.89 -23.91 9.18
N THR A 49 5.03 -24.01 10.49
CA THR A 49 5.51 -22.90 11.34
C THR A 49 6.93 -22.44 10.95
N ALA A 50 7.79 -23.38 10.55
CA ALA A 50 9.13 -23.06 10.06
C ALA A 50 9.08 -22.16 8.81
N THR A 51 8.25 -22.52 7.83
CA THR A 51 8.03 -21.75 6.60
C THR A 51 7.43 -20.38 6.91
N TRP A 52 6.42 -20.33 7.80
CA TRP A 52 5.79 -19.08 8.22
C TRP A 52 6.77 -18.09 8.82
N ARG A 53 7.67 -18.54 9.68
CA ARG A 53 8.69 -17.70 10.33
C ARG A 53 9.74 -17.15 9.36
N GLN A 54 10.02 -17.87 8.27
CA GLN A 54 10.96 -17.45 7.22
C GLN A 54 10.37 -16.41 6.27
N TRP A 55 9.05 -16.35 6.17
CA TRP A 55 8.40 -15.41 5.26
C TRP A 55 8.53 -13.98 5.75
N ALA A 56 8.95 -13.09 4.84
CA ALA A 56 8.91 -11.66 5.08
C ALA A 56 7.47 -11.20 5.37
N ARG A 57 7.31 -10.13 6.12
CA ARG A 57 6.01 -9.63 6.61
C ARG A 57 4.98 -9.42 5.48
N HIS A 58 5.40 -8.92 4.33
CA HIS A 58 4.50 -8.73 3.19
C HIS A 58 3.97 -10.06 2.63
N LYS A 59 4.82 -11.12 2.57
CA LYS A 59 4.39 -12.48 2.19
C LYS A 59 3.43 -13.07 3.20
N GLN A 60 3.67 -12.89 4.50
CA GLN A 60 2.74 -13.32 5.55
C GLN A 60 1.37 -12.64 5.43
N GLN A 61 1.34 -11.32 5.16
CA GLN A 61 0.08 -10.60 4.97
C GLN A 61 -0.67 -11.05 3.72
N PHE A 62 0.03 -11.27 2.61
CA PHE A 62 -0.56 -11.83 1.39
C PHE A 62 -1.17 -13.22 1.66
N ALA A 63 -0.41 -14.12 2.29
CA ALA A 63 -0.87 -15.46 2.65
C ALA A 63 -2.14 -15.44 3.51
N LYS A 64 -2.17 -14.56 4.54
CA LYS A 64 -3.38 -14.37 5.37
C LYS A 64 -4.59 -13.92 4.55
N VAL A 65 -4.40 -13.01 3.61
CA VAL A 65 -5.48 -12.49 2.76
C VAL A 65 -6.04 -13.60 1.87
N VAL A 66 -5.19 -14.37 1.18
CA VAL A 66 -5.60 -15.48 0.32
C VAL A 66 -6.30 -16.57 1.14
N ALA A 67 -5.70 -16.97 2.26
CA ALA A 67 -6.26 -17.97 3.16
C ALA A 67 -7.62 -17.56 3.74
N ALA A 68 -7.78 -16.28 4.05
CA ALA A 68 -9.05 -15.71 4.48
C ALA A 68 -10.11 -15.79 3.39
N GLY A 69 -9.75 -15.44 2.15
CA GLY A 69 -10.63 -15.57 0.99
C GLY A 69 -11.11 -17.00 0.78
N TRP A 70 -10.21 -17.98 0.87
CA TRP A 70 -10.57 -19.42 0.78
C TRP A 70 -11.42 -19.92 1.96
N SER A 71 -11.29 -19.28 3.11
CA SER A 71 -12.04 -19.64 4.31
C SER A 71 -13.46 -19.05 4.33
N THR A 72 -13.84 -18.24 3.35
CA THR A 72 -15.16 -17.59 3.32
C THR A 72 -15.95 -17.94 2.07
N HIS A 73 -17.27 -18.16 2.22
CA HIS A 73 -18.17 -18.44 1.09
C HIS A 73 -18.91 -17.20 0.58
N ARG A 74 -19.18 -16.22 1.42
CA ARG A 74 -20.04 -15.07 1.10
C ARG A 74 -19.33 -13.74 1.17
N ALA A 75 -18.24 -13.67 1.93
CA ALA A 75 -17.49 -12.44 2.08
C ALA A 75 -16.60 -12.17 0.86
N VAL A 76 -16.31 -10.91 0.66
CA VAL A 76 -15.50 -10.35 -0.43
C VAL A 76 -14.37 -9.59 0.20
N LEU A 77 -13.14 -9.81 -0.23
CA LEU A 77 -11.99 -8.99 0.18
C LEU A 77 -12.18 -7.57 -0.34
N ILE A 78 -11.95 -6.59 0.52
CA ILE A 78 -12.05 -5.16 0.20
C ILE A 78 -10.81 -4.41 0.68
N SER A 79 -10.68 -3.16 0.26
CA SER A 79 -9.68 -2.23 0.81
C SER A 79 -8.26 -2.80 0.74
N LYS A 80 -7.44 -2.66 1.79
CA LYS A 80 -6.04 -3.15 1.82
C LYS A 80 -5.91 -4.64 1.54
N SER A 81 -6.89 -5.44 1.93
CA SER A 81 -6.86 -6.87 1.66
C SER A 81 -7.05 -7.18 0.17
N ALA A 82 -7.99 -6.52 -0.50
CA ALA A 82 -8.11 -6.65 -1.94
C ALA A 82 -6.89 -6.08 -2.68
N ALA A 83 -6.34 -4.95 -2.21
CA ALA A 83 -5.15 -4.35 -2.78
C ALA A 83 -3.94 -5.30 -2.77
N ARG A 84 -3.75 -6.05 -1.67
CA ARG A 84 -2.68 -7.06 -1.59
C ARG A 84 -2.85 -8.17 -2.60
N LEU A 85 -4.10 -8.60 -2.84
CA LEU A 85 -4.40 -9.63 -3.85
C LEU A 85 -4.11 -9.13 -5.27
N TRP A 86 -4.31 -7.83 -5.53
CA TRP A 86 -3.99 -7.19 -6.80
C TRP A 86 -2.52 -6.82 -6.97
N GLY A 87 -1.68 -6.90 -5.92
CA GLY A 87 -0.33 -6.32 -5.94
C GLY A 87 -0.33 -4.78 -5.91
N ILE A 88 -1.46 -4.15 -5.63
CA ILE A 88 -1.58 -2.70 -5.45
C ILE A 88 -0.85 -2.28 -4.17
N TRP A 89 -0.12 -1.18 -4.23
CA TRP A 89 0.64 -0.67 -3.08
C TRP A 89 -0.24 -0.33 -1.89
N VAL A 90 0.24 -0.72 -0.72
CA VAL A 90 -0.35 -0.36 0.57
C VAL A 90 0.74 0.00 1.58
N ILE A 91 0.50 1.00 2.38
CA ILE A 91 1.35 1.30 3.55
C ILE A 91 1.01 0.30 4.65
N SER A 92 1.93 -0.62 4.91
CA SER A 92 1.77 -1.65 5.94
C SER A 92 1.93 -1.04 7.33
N ARG A 93 0.98 -1.35 8.23
CA ARG A 93 1.01 -0.98 9.65
C ARG A 93 0.94 -2.21 10.53
N GLU A 94 1.33 -2.05 11.80
CA GLU A 94 1.15 -3.12 12.79
C GLU A 94 -0.33 -3.35 13.08
N GLY A 95 -0.69 -4.61 13.38
CA GLY A 95 -2.07 -4.97 13.68
C GLY A 95 -3.04 -4.88 12.51
N GLU A 96 -2.54 -4.86 11.25
CA GLU A 96 -3.40 -4.82 10.07
C GLU A 96 -4.32 -6.04 10.02
N GLU A 97 -5.63 -5.76 9.97
CA GLU A 97 -6.68 -6.78 9.91
C GLU A 97 -6.98 -7.17 8.45
N VAL A 98 -7.45 -8.39 8.25
CA VAL A 98 -8.04 -8.79 6.96
C VAL A 98 -9.42 -8.16 6.85
N GLU A 99 -9.63 -7.34 5.83
CA GLU A 99 -10.84 -6.58 5.60
C GLU A 99 -11.76 -7.30 4.61
N LEU A 100 -12.95 -7.59 5.07
CA LEU A 100 -13.97 -8.35 4.37
C LEU A 100 -15.29 -7.57 4.32
N ALA A 101 -15.97 -7.63 3.20
CA ALA A 101 -17.33 -7.13 3.06
C ALA A 101 -18.32 -8.28 2.95
N VAL A 102 -19.48 -8.10 3.56
CA VAL A 102 -20.65 -8.98 3.37
C VAL A 102 -21.66 -8.20 2.50
N PRO A 103 -21.86 -8.62 1.23
CA PRO A 103 -22.77 -7.91 0.31
C PRO A 103 -24.23 -7.98 0.77
N SER A 104 -24.62 -9.10 1.39
CA SER A 104 -25.99 -9.34 1.85
C SER A 104 -25.98 -10.11 3.17
N GLY A 105 -27.02 -9.97 3.96
CA GLY A 105 -27.17 -10.63 5.24
C GLY A 105 -26.52 -9.86 6.40
N SER A 106 -26.31 -10.54 7.51
CA SER A 106 -25.77 -9.96 8.74
C SER A 106 -24.24 -10.06 8.77
N VAL A 107 -23.60 -9.02 9.24
CA VAL A 107 -22.16 -9.05 9.58
C VAL A 107 -21.99 -9.90 10.83
N PRO A 108 -21.03 -10.84 10.87
CA PRO A 108 -20.77 -11.64 12.06
C PRO A 108 -20.49 -10.72 13.27
N PRO A 109 -21.08 -11.01 14.43
CA PRO A 109 -20.76 -10.28 15.66
C PRO A 109 -19.26 -10.33 15.96
N ARG A 110 -18.70 -9.24 16.49
CA ARG A 110 -17.25 -9.15 16.75
C ARG A 110 -16.72 -10.29 17.63
N ARG A 111 -17.52 -10.76 18.58
CA ARG A 111 -17.19 -11.90 19.44
C ARG A 111 -17.03 -13.25 18.72
N LEU A 112 -17.67 -13.38 17.54
CA LEU A 112 -17.60 -14.57 16.67
C LEU A 112 -16.64 -14.37 15.48
N THR A 113 -16.01 -13.20 15.40
CA THR A 113 -15.04 -12.88 14.34
C THR A 113 -13.66 -13.30 14.81
N ALA A 114 -12.93 -14.08 14.01
CA ALA A 114 -11.56 -14.45 14.30
C ALA A 114 -10.68 -13.21 14.53
N LYS A 115 -9.71 -13.32 15.44
CA LYS A 115 -8.75 -12.23 15.69
C LYS A 115 -8.01 -11.87 14.39
N GLY A 116 -7.89 -10.58 14.12
CA GLY A 116 -7.25 -10.08 12.89
C GLY A 116 -8.17 -10.00 11.68
N TYR A 117 -9.48 -10.14 11.87
CA TYR A 117 -10.48 -10.00 10.81
C TYR A 117 -11.44 -8.85 11.10
N ARG A 118 -11.80 -8.12 10.04
CA ARG A 118 -12.78 -7.01 10.07
C ARG A 118 -13.84 -7.21 9.02
N TYR A 119 -15.05 -7.57 9.44
CA TYR A 119 -16.21 -7.64 8.55
C TYR A 119 -16.95 -6.32 8.50
N ARG A 120 -17.39 -5.93 7.30
CA ARG A 120 -18.19 -4.72 7.07
C ARG A 120 -19.40 -5.05 6.20
N ARG A 121 -20.52 -4.39 6.48
CA ARG A 121 -21.64 -4.42 5.55
C ARG A 121 -21.40 -3.37 4.48
N VAL A 122 -21.32 -3.80 3.23
CA VAL A 122 -21.15 -2.91 2.07
C VAL A 122 -22.25 -3.21 1.06
N LYS A 123 -23.07 -2.19 0.77
CA LYS A 123 -24.10 -2.26 -0.25
C LYS A 123 -23.47 -2.03 -1.63
N SER A 124 -24.14 -2.50 -2.70
CA SER A 124 -23.74 -2.25 -4.10
C SER A 124 -22.31 -2.71 -4.43
N LEU A 125 -21.97 -3.94 -4.03
CA LEU A 125 -20.69 -4.57 -4.38
C LEU A 125 -20.77 -5.44 -5.63
N GLN A 126 -21.95 -5.90 -6.04
CA GLN A 126 -22.10 -6.95 -7.07
C GLN A 126 -21.38 -6.60 -8.37
N ASP A 127 -21.54 -5.37 -8.85
CA ASP A 127 -20.94 -4.92 -10.12
C ASP A 127 -19.44 -4.63 -10.02
N SER A 128 -18.90 -4.63 -8.79
CA SER A 128 -17.49 -4.36 -8.50
C SER A 128 -16.76 -5.58 -7.97
N MET A 129 -17.41 -6.75 -7.92
CA MET A 129 -16.80 -8.00 -7.47
C MET A 129 -16.16 -8.75 -8.62
N VAL A 130 -14.99 -9.28 -8.37
CA VAL A 130 -14.25 -10.17 -9.28
C VAL A 130 -13.74 -11.39 -8.52
N SER A 131 -13.41 -12.45 -9.24
CA SER A 131 -12.78 -13.64 -8.69
C SER A 131 -11.32 -13.73 -9.19
N ILE A 132 -10.38 -13.82 -8.28
CA ILE A 132 -8.95 -13.98 -8.57
C ILE A 132 -8.47 -15.21 -7.82
N ALA A 133 -7.91 -16.20 -8.50
CA ALA A 133 -7.44 -17.45 -7.91
C ALA A 133 -8.47 -18.10 -6.94
N GLY A 134 -9.75 -18.06 -7.29
CA GLY A 134 -10.85 -18.59 -6.47
C GLY A 134 -11.25 -17.71 -5.29
N VAL A 135 -10.62 -16.56 -5.09
CA VAL A 135 -10.92 -15.59 -4.03
C VAL A 135 -11.76 -14.45 -4.57
N ARG A 136 -12.84 -14.08 -3.88
CA ARG A 136 -13.66 -12.92 -4.25
C ARG A 136 -13.07 -11.64 -3.67
N ALA A 137 -12.87 -10.65 -4.53
CA ALA A 137 -12.35 -9.34 -4.15
C ALA A 137 -13.09 -8.23 -4.92
N THR A 138 -12.93 -7.00 -4.46
CA THR A 138 -13.32 -5.82 -5.27
C THR A 138 -12.35 -5.63 -6.43
N ASN A 139 -12.85 -5.09 -7.56
CA ASN A 139 -12.01 -4.68 -8.68
C ASN A 139 -11.01 -3.58 -8.25
N PRO A 140 -9.94 -3.32 -9.01
CA PRO A 140 -8.90 -2.36 -8.62
C PRO A 140 -9.42 -0.95 -8.33
N ALA A 141 -10.30 -0.40 -9.15
CA ALA A 141 -10.86 0.94 -8.96
C ALA A 141 -11.66 1.04 -7.64
N ARG A 142 -12.55 0.07 -7.39
CA ARG A 142 -13.30 -0.02 -6.14
C ARG A 142 -12.38 -0.20 -4.94
N THR A 143 -11.34 -1.01 -5.07
CA THR A 143 -10.35 -1.26 -4.02
C THR A 143 -9.67 0.03 -3.57
N CYS A 144 -9.21 0.86 -4.50
CA CYS A 144 -8.60 2.16 -4.20
C CYS A 144 -9.55 3.08 -3.43
N LEU A 145 -10.80 3.18 -3.88
CA LEU A 145 -11.81 4.01 -3.22
C LEU A 145 -12.19 3.49 -1.82
N GLU A 146 -12.25 2.16 -1.64
CA GLU A 146 -12.47 1.58 -0.31
C GLU A 146 -11.31 1.88 0.65
N ILE A 147 -10.06 1.90 0.18
CA ILE A 147 -8.91 2.32 0.98
C ILE A 147 -9.03 3.80 1.36
N ALA A 148 -9.30 4.68 0.41
CA ALA A 148 -9.51 6.10 0.69
C ALA A 148 -10.62 6.32 1.72
N ARG A 149 -11.72 5.59 1.61
CA ARG A 149 -12.87 5.67 2.49
C ARG A 149 -12.59 5.20 3.91
N LEU A 150 -11.81 4.14 4.06
CA LEU A 150 -11.60 3.44 5.33
C LEU A 150 -10.32 3.85 6.06
N HIS A 151 -9.31 4.28 5.32
CA HIS A 151 -7.97 4.60 5.84
C HIS A 151 -7.53 6.04 5.56
N GLY A 152 -8.36 6.83 4.88
CA GLY A 152 -8.09 8.23 4.58
C GLY A 152 -7.41 8.47 3.25
N PHE A 153 -7.22 9.75 2.95
CA PHE A 153 -6.68 10.21 1.69
C PHE A 153 -5.25 9.70 1.40
N PRO A 154 -4.29 9.73 2.36
CA PRO A 154 -2.92 9.31 2.06
C PRO A 154 -2.81 7.84 1.63
N ASP A 155 -3.42 6.93 2.37
CA ASP A 155 -3.45 5.51 2.00
C ASP A 155 -4.18 5.26 0.68
N GLY A 156 -5.29 5.99 0.45
CA GLY A 156 -6.06 5.92 -0.78
C GLY A 156 -5.25 6.39 -1.99
N LEU A 157 -4.46 7.47 -1.84
CA LEU A 157 -3.64 8.00 -2.94
C LEU A 157 -2.53 7.03 -3.33
N VAL A 158 -1.86 6.41 -2.36
CA VAL A 158 -0.86 5.36 -2.60
C VAL A 158 -1.43 4.22 -3.45
N ALA A 159 -2.59 3.71 -3.06
CA ALA A 159 -3.24 2.63 -3.79
C ALA A 159 -3.68 3.06 -5.20
N THR A 160 -4.18 4.29 -5.33
CA THR A 160 -4.64 4.82 -6.61
C THR A 160 -3.50 5.05 -7.57
N ASP A 161 -2.39 5.66 -7.13
CA ASP A 161 -1.20 5.86 -7.95
C ASP A 161 -0.64 4.52 -8.45
N SER A 162 -0.60 3.52 -7.56
CA SER A 162 -0.21 2.16 -7.92
C SER A 162 -1.12 1.55 -8.99
N ALA A 163 -2.44 1.69 -8.82
CA ALA A 163 -3.41 1.14 -9.76
C ALA A 163 -3.32 1.80 -11.14
N LEU A 164 -3.15 3.12 -11.19
CA LEU A 164 -2.95 3.86 -12.43
C LEU A 164 -1.63 3.48 -13.13
N ARG A 165 -0.60 3.14 -12.36
CA ARG A 165 0.71 2.79 -12.91
C ARG A 165 0.79 1.34 -13.39
N GLN A 166 0.18 0.40 -12.67
CA GLN A 166 0.43 -1.04 -12.80
C GLN A 166 -0.75 -1.83 -13.33
N HIS A 167 -1.94 -1.23 -13.37
CA HIS A 167 -3.17 -1.84 -13.81
C HIS A 167 -3.85 -0.94 -14.85
N ASP A 168 -4.70 -1.50 -15.67
CA ASP A 168 -5.49 -0.75 -16.66
C ASP A 168 -6.63 0.03 -15.99
N VAL A 169 -6.29 0.85 -14.98
CA VAL A 169 -7.23 1.71 -14.27
C VAL A 169 -7.00 3.15 -14.67
N THR A 170 -8.08 3.84 -14.98
CA THR A 170 -8.08 5.26 -15.32
C THR A 170 -8.84 6.10 -14.27
N THR A 171 -8.67 7.41 -14.31
CA THR A 171 -9.48 8.31 -13.48
C THR A 171 -10.96 8.27 -13.86
N TYR A 172 -11.30 7.83 -15.08
CA TYR A 172 -12.67 7.58 -15.50
C TYR A 172 -13.28 6.41 -14.73
N ASP A 173 -12.58 5.28 -14.63
CA ASP A 173 -13.04 4.09 -13.89
C ASP A 173 -13.27 4.41 -12.41
N LEU A 174 -12.38 5.22 -11.83
CA LEU A 174 -12.55 5.68 -10.44
C LEU A 174 -13.82 6.54 -10.26
N ARG A 175 -14.14 7.43 -11.22
CA ARG A 175 -15.36 8.24 -11.17
C ARG A 175 -16.62 7.39 -11.33
N GLU A 176 -16.60 6.41 -12.22
CA GLU A 176 -17.67 5.43 -12.41
C GLU A 176 -17.94 4.64 -11.12
N GLU A 177 -16.88 4.12 -10.50
CA GLU A 177 -17.00 3.43 -9.22
C GLU A 177 -17.50 4.33 -8.10
N LEU A 178 -17.01 5.57 -8.02
CA LEU A 178 -17.49 6.55 -7.05
C LEU A 178 -18.99 6.83 -7.21
N ALA A 179 -19.48 6.88 -8.44
CA ALA A 179 -20.91 7.07 -8.72
C ALA A 179 -21.78 5.92 -8.16
N LYS A 180 -21.26 4.67 -8.19
CA LYS A 180 -21.93 3.50 -7.58
C LYS A 180 -21.89 3.55 -6.03
N MET A 181 -20.93 4.27 -5.45
CA MET A 181 -20.73 4.41 -4.00
C MET A 181 -21.51 5.58 -3.37
N ARG A 182 -22.58 6.04 -3.98
CA ARG A 182 -23.41 7.15 -3.46
C ARG A 182 -23.86 6.89 -2.02
N ARG A 183 -23.93 7.97 -1.21
CA ARG A 183 -24.34 7.93 0.20
C ARG A 183 -23.45 7.08 1.12
N THR A 184 -22.20 6.83 0.72
CA THR A 184 -21.21 6.13 1.55
C THR A 184 -20.38 7.16 2.32
N ARG A 185 -20.03 6.86 3.58
CA ARG A 185 -19.09 7.70 4.36
C ARG A 185 -17.73 7.75 3.65
N GLY A 186 -16.99 8.87 3.81
CA GLY A 186 -15.67 9.05 3.23
C GLY A 186 -15.66 9.59 1.80
N GLN A 187 -16.78 10.13 1.30
CA GLN A 187 -16.91 10.72 -0.03
C GLN A 187 -15.83 11.79 -0.32
N ALA A 188 -15.49 12.61 0.68
CA ALA A 188 -14.49 13.67 0.53
C ALA A 188 -13.10 13.07 0.23
N ALA A 189 -12.68 12.06 0.97
CA ALA A 189 -11.39 11.38 0.75
C ALA A 189 -11.34 10.71 -0.64
N MET A 190 -12.43 10.03 -1.04
CA MET A 190 -12.52 9.40 -2.36
C MET A 190 -12.43 10.40 -3.51
N ARG A 191 -13.13 11.55 -3.42
CA ARG A 191 -13.03 12.61 -4.43
C ARG A 191 -11.64 13.22 -4.49
N LYS A 192 -11.07 13.50 -3.33
CA LYS A 192 -9.71 14.07 -3.22
C LYS A 192 -8.67 13.12 -3.83
N VAL A 193 -8.81 11.80 -3.64
CA VAL A 193 -7.92 10.82 -4.28
C VAL A 193 -8.02 10.89 -5.80
N ILE A 194 -9.23 10.98 -6.38
CA ILE A 194 -9.42 11.07 -7.84
C ILE A 194 -8.83 12.37 -8.38
N GLU A 195 -8.98 13.48 -7.64
CA GLU A 195 -8.47 14.80 -8.00
C GLU A 195 -6.93 14.80 -8.08
N HIS A 196 -6.28 14.13 -7.13
CA HIS A 196 -4.83 14.13 -7.00
C HIS A 196 -4.14 12.86 -7.55
N ALA A 197 -4.88 11.97 -8.22
CA ALA A 197 -4.36 10.72 -8.77
C ALA A 197 -3.24 10.96 -9.79
N TYR A 198 -2.13 10.22 -9.64
CA TYR A 198 -0.96 10.35 -10.50
C TYR A 198 -0.24 9.00 -10.69
N GLY A 199 -0.26 8.47 -11.89
CA GLY A 199 0.37 7.18 -12.22
C GLY A 199 1.89 7.21 -12.42
N GLY A 200 2.55 8.35 -12.21
CA GLY A 200 3.99 8.51 -12.44
C GLY A 200 4.87 8.22 -11.22
N SER A 201 4.30 8.09 -10.01
CA SER A 201 5.07 7.73 -8.80
C SER A 201 5.75 6.37 -8.97
N GLU A 202 6.97 6.22 -8.47
CA GLU A 202 7.75 4.99 -8.62
C GLU A 202 7.78 4.13 -7.36
N SER A 203 7.32 4.67 -6.23
CA SER A 203 7.24 3.95 -4.96
C SER A 203 6.01 4.33 -4.14
N PRO A 204 5.55 3.44 -3.24
CA PRO A 204 4.45 3.75 -2.33
C PRO A 204 4.76 4.94 -1.41
N TYR A 205 6.01 5.14 -1.03
CA TYR A 205 6.41 6.21 -0.13
C TYR A 205 6.49 7.57 -0.80
N GLU A 206 6.81 7.65 -2.10
CA GLU A 206 6.67 8.88 -2.88
C GLU A 206 5.21 9.36 -2.90
N SER A 207 4.27 8.45 -3.23
CA SER A 207 2.84 8.77 -3.22
C SER A 207 2.35 9.14 -1.82
N TYR A 208 2.84 8.46 -0.78
CA TYR A 208 2.45 8.74 0.60
C TYR A 208 2.96 10.12 1.07
N LEU A 209 4.24 10.42 0.84
CA LEU A 209 4.81 11.74 1.15
C LEU A 209 4.07 12.86 0.39
N ARG A 210 3.77 12.65 -0.89
CA ARG A 210 2.98 13.59 -1.70
C ARG A 210 1.61 13.84 -1.09
N ALA A 211 0.94 12.79 -0.63
CA ALA A 211 -0.36 12.91 0.02
C ALA A 211 -0.30 13.73 1.32
N LEU A 212 0.72 13.48 2.15
CA LEU A 212 0.94 14.22 3.39
C LEU A 212 1.18 15.71 3.12
N ILE A 213 1.94 16.05 2.06
CA ILE A 213 2.21 17.43 1.67
C ILE A 213 0.95 18.12 1.15
N ILE A 214 0.12 17.44 0.35
CA ILE A 214 -1.18 17.96 -0.12
C ILE A 214 -2.10 18.29 1.07
N GLU A 215 -2.07 17.51 2.14
CA GLU A 215 -2.88 17.78 3.34
C GLU A 215 -2.27 18.85 4.25
N GLY A 216 -0.96 18.78 4.46
CA GLY A 216 -0.28 19.68 5.40
C GLY A 216 0.00 21.07 4.84
N PHE A 217 0.17 21.20 3.53
CA PHE A 217 0.58 22.44 2.84
C PHE A 217 -0.24 22.67 1.57
N PRO A 218 -1.55 22.91 1.66
CA PRO A 218 -2.43 22.99 0.49
C PRO A 218 -2.10 24.13 -0.49
N GLN A 219 -1.33 25.13 -0.05
CA GLN A 219 -0.88 26.27 -0.88
C GLN A 219 0.41 25.99 -1.66
N VAL A 220 1.13 24.90 -1.34
CA VAL A 220 2.42 24.61 -1.95
C VAL A 220 2.22 23.94 -3.31
N LYS A 221 2.91 24.44 -4.32
CA LYS A 221 2.93 23.80 -5.64
C LYS A 221 3.80 22.56 -5.60
N ILE A 222 3.24 21.39 -5.92
CA ILE A 222 3.93 20.12 -5.96
C ILE A 222 4.12 19.68 -7.41
N GLU A 223 5.35 19.42 -7.81
CA GLU A 223 5.70 18.88 -9.13
C GLU A 223 6.33 17.49 -8.92
N PRO A 224 5.56 16.40 -9.07
CA PRO A 224 6.09 15.04 -8.94
C PRO A 224 6.94 14.68 -10.15
N GLN A 225 7.96 13.86 -9.95
CA GLN A 225 8.87 13.33 -10.96
C GLN A 225 9.48 14.42 -11.87
N LYS A 226 9.83 15.58 -11.25
CA LYS A 226 10.30 16.77 -11.99
C LYS A 226 11.69 16.55 -12.58
N PRO A 227 11.86 16.74 -13.91
CA PRO A 227 13.18 16.79 -14.54
C PRO A 227 13.98 18.00 -14.04
N LEU A 228 15.25 17.78 -13.68
CA LEU A 228 16.16 18.79 -13.18
C LEU A 228 17.48 18.76 -13.97
N LEU A 229 17.96 19.92 -14.39
CA LEU A 229 19.24 20.10 -15.08
C LEU A 229 19.45 19.19 -16.30
N GLY A 230 18.38 18.74 -16.95
CA GLY A 230 18.40 17.88 -18.14
C GLY A 230 18.86 16.44 -17.92
N LYS A 231 19.32 16.08 -16.71
CA LYS A 231 19.88 14.74 -16.42
C LYS A 231 19.46 14.11 -15.10
N TYR A 232 18.84 14.89 -14.22
CA TYR A 232 18.34 14.41 -12.94
C TYR A 232 16.83 14.46 -12.91
N ARG A 233 16.21 13.73 -12.01
CA ARG A 233 14.78 13.74 -11.77
C ARG A 233 14.55 13.70 -10.26
N ALA A 234 13.76 14.65 -9.76
CA ALA A 234 13.33 14.68 -8.36
C ALA A 234 12.07 13.88 -8.19
N ASP A 235 11.93 13.14 -7.08
CA ASP A 235 10.69 12.44 -6.77
C ASP A 235 9.56 13.46 -6.56
N LEU A 236 9.81 14.53 -5.78
CA LEU A 236 8.92 15.67 -5.64
C LEU A 236 9.73 16.96 -5.67
N CYS A 237 9.20 18.03 -6.27
CA CYS A 237 9.75 19.37 -6.18
C CYS A 237 8.67 20.34 -5.71
N LEU A 238 8.91 21.01 -4.59
CA LEU A 238 7.99 21.96 -3.98
C LEU A 238 8.38 23.39 -4.37
N ASP A 239 7.39 24.18 -4.81
CA ASP A 239 7.54 25.58 -5.22
C ASP A 239 8.73 25.85 -6.17
N GLY A 240 9.12 24.81 -6.92
CA GLY A 240 10.19 24.88 -7.90
C GLY A 240 11.62 24.86 -7.34
N TRP A 241 11.83 24.78 -6.02
CA TRP A 241 13.16 24.89 -5.41
C TRP A 241 13.48 23.84 -4.33
N LEU A 242 12.47 23.35 -3.58
CA LEU A 242 12.68 22.36 -2.54
C LEU A 242 12.47 20.96 -3.12
N VAL A 243 13.56 20.24 -3.28
CA VAL A 243 13.57 18.89 -3.84
C VAL A 243 13.47 17.89 -2.70
N LEU A 244 12.53 16.96 -2.80
CA LEU A 244 12.39 15.85 -1.87
C LEU A 244 12.68 14.55 -2.62
N GLU A 245 13.49 13.70 -2.02
CA GLU A 245 13.83 12.36 -2.50
C GLU A 245 13.45 11.33 -1.44
N VAL A 246 12.85 10.23 -1.87
CA VAL A 246 12.47 9.13 -0.99
C VAL A 246 13.38 7.94 -1.26
N ASP A 247 14.27 7.67 -0.31
CA ASP A 247 15.17 6.54 -0.41
C ASP A 247 14.47 5.24 0.05
N GLY A 248 14.41 4.25 -0.85
CA GLY A 248 13.94 2.91 -0.51
C GLY A 248 14.99 2.15 0.29
N ASP A 249 14.55 1.34 1.26
CA ASP A 249 15.42 0.55 2.15
C ASP A 249 16.36 -0.44 1.41
N ALA A 250 16.08 -0.73 0.13
CA ALA A 250 16.82 -1.72 -0.68
C ALA A 250 18.07 -1.17 -1.41
N LYS A 251 18.42 0.12 -1.28
CA LYS A 251 19.54 0.70 -2.05
C LYS A 251 20.92 0.36 -1.48
N TYR A 252 21.01 -0.30 -0.34
CA TYR A 252 22.29 -0.56 0.35
C TYR A 252 22.75 -2.03 0.35
N ASP A 253 22.01 -2.95 -0.27
CA ASP A 253 22.32 -4.38 -0.24
C ASP A 253 23.23 -4.87 -1.39
N GLY A 254 23.83 -3.97 -2.17
CA GLY A 254 24.84 -4.32 -3.17
C GLY A 254 24.33 -4.99 -4.44
N THR A 255 23.01 -5.02 -4.68
CA THR A 255 22.39 -5.76 -5.80
C THR A 255 22.67 -5.16 -7.20
N TYR A 256 23.38 -4.04 -7.30
CA TYR A 256 23.61 -3.32 -8.56
C TYR A 256 25.08 -3.21 -8.99
N GLY A 257 25.93 -4.18 -8.74
CA GLY A 257 27.22 -4.29 -9.46
C GLY A 257 28.19 -3.08 -9.40
N GLU A 258 27.78 -1.93 -8.84
CA GLU A 258 28.63 -0.76 -8.63
C GLU A 258 29.22 -0.76 -7.22
N THR A 259 30.49 -0.34 -7.11
CA THR A 259 31.11 -0.22 -5.78
C THR A 259 30.41 0.88 -4.96
N PRO A 260 30.18 0.66 -3.67
CA PRO A 260 29.54 1.65 -2.79
C PRO A 260 30.17 3.05 -2.89
N ALA A 261 31.48 3.12 -3.07
CA ALA A 261 32.22 4.38 -3.24
C ALA A 261 31.85 5.15 -4.52
N HIS A 262 31.54 4.45 -5.62
CA HIS A 262 31.14 5.11 -6.87
C HIS A 262 29.74 5.70 -6.77
N VAL A 263 28.81 4.95 -6.17
CA VAL A 263 27.43 5.41 -5.91
C VAL A 263 27.43 6.68 -5.04
N VAL A 264 28.19 6.67 -3.93
CA VAL A 264 28.33 7.84 -3.03
C VAL A 264 28.91 9.05 -3.79
N LYS A 265 29.94 8.85 -4.62
CA LYS A 265 30.55 9.92 -5.40
C LYS A 265 29.57 10.54 -6.39
N GLN A 266 28.75 9.73 -7.05
CA GLN A 266 27.70 10.22 -7.96
C GLN A 266 26.62 11.01 -7.21
N GLN A 267 26.20 10.53 -6.04
CA GLN A 267 25.23 11.25 -5.20
C GLN A 267 25.75 12.62 -4.74
N ILE A 268 27.01 12.71 -4.29
CA ILE A 268 27.64 13.99 -3.89
C ILE A 268 27.70 14.94 -5.10
N LYS A 269 28.08 14.45 -6.29
CA LYS A 269 28.14 15.25 -7.50
C LYS A 269 26.75 15.78 -7.90
N ARG A 270 25.72 14.94 -7.80
CA ARG A 270 24.33 15.31 -8.04
C ARG A 270 23.87 16.41 -7.08
N GLN A 271 24.10 16.20 -5.78
CA GLN A 271 23.71 17.15 -4.75
C GLN A 271 24.36 18.51 -4.96
N ARG A 272 25.68 18.57 -5.16
CA ARG A 272 26.39 19.82 -5.46
C ARG A 272 25.87 20.53 -6.71
N ALA A 273 25.55 19.79 -7.75
CA ALA A 273 25.02 20.36 -8.98
C ALA A 273 23.64 21.02 -8.76
N LEU A 274 22.79 20.45 -7.92
CA LEU A 274 21.49 20.99 -7.55
C LEU A 274 21.63 22.21 -6.63
N GLU A 275 22.46 22.12 -5.59
CA GLU A 275 22.73 23.23 -4.65
C GLU A 275 23.30 24.47 -5.35
N ASN A 276 24.22 24.30 -6.30
CA ASN A 276 24.78 25.38 -7.11
C ASN A 276 23.74 26.12 -7.99
N ARG A 277 22.56 25.53 -8.15
CA ARG A 277 21.41 26.10 -8.87
C ARG A 277 20.31 26.60 -7.94
N GLY A 278 20.59 26.62 -6.63
CA GLY A 278 19.67 27.12 -5.61
C GLY A 278 18.58 26.16 -5.18
N TYR A 279 18.69 24.87 -5.54
CA TYR A 279 17.82 23.85 -5.00
C TYR A 279 18.27 23.47 -3.58
N VAL A 280 17.33 23.22 -2.71
CA VAL A 280 17.54 22.51 -1.43
C VAL A 280 17.05 21.08 -1.60
N VAL A 281 17.87 20.11 -1.22
CA VAL A 281 17.53 18.68 -1.35
C VAL A 281 17.35 18.07 0.03
N LEU A 282 16.18 17.53 0.29
CA LEU A 282 15.87 16.74 1.47
C LEU A 282 15.67 15.28 1.05
N ARG A 283 16.19 14.37 1.86
CA ARG A 283 16.03 12.92 1.67
C ARG A 283 15.34 12.31 2.86
N PHE A 284 14.40 11.42 2.57
CA PHE A 284 13.63 10.72 3.59
C PHE A 284 13.69 9.22 3.35
N GLY A 285 14.03 8.47 4.38
CA GLY A 285 13.87 7.02 4.39
C GLY A 285 12.39 6.62 4.54
N SER A 286 12.07 5.39 4.20
CA SER A 286 10.70 4.87 4.30
C SER A 286 10.12 4.96 5.72
N SER A 287 10.95 4.78 6.76
CA SER A 287 10.58 4.92 8.17
C SER A 287 10.24 6.35 8.55
N GLU A 288 11.01 7.33 8.04
CA GLU A 288 10.79 8.76 8.28
C GLU A 288 9.48 9.23 7.60
N VAL A 289 9.24 8.77 6.38
CA VAL A 289 7.97 9.05 5.68
C VAL A 289 6.77 8.45 6.42
N LYS A 290 6.92 7.26 7.00
CA LYS A 290 5.87 6.65 7.85
C LYS A 290 5.61 7.43 9.13
N ALA A 291 6.63 8.04 9.70
CA ALA A 291 6.53 8.88 10.90
C ALA A 291 5.91 10.27 10.63
N ALA A 292 5.31 10.48 9.49
CA ALA A 292 4.57 11.62 8.96
C ALA A 292 4.86 13.00 9.60
N ASP A 293 4.63 13.13 10.92
CA ASP A 293 4.79 14.39 11.68
C ASP A 293 6.22 14.93 11.62
N GLU A 294 7.24 14.07 11.68
CA GLU A 294 8.63 14.48 11.60
C GLU A 294 8.99 14.97 10.19
N ALA A 295 8.60 14.22 9.17
CA ALA A 295 8.82 14.62 7.78
C ALA A 295 8.16 15.97 7.48
N LEU A 296 6.90 16.16 7.89
CA LEU A 296 6.18 17.41 7.71
C LEU A 296 6.82 18.57 8.49
N ARG A 297 7.32 18.34 9.71
CA ARG A 297 8.03 19.35 10.50
C ARG A 297 9.32 19.82 9.81
N ILE A 298 10.11 18.89 9.27
CA ILE A 298 11.33 19.22 8.52
C ILE A 298 10.98 20.04 7.26
N ILE A 299 9.99 19.62 6.48
CA ILE A 299 9.53 20.32 5.28
C ILE A 299 9.04 21.73 5.65
N SER A 300 8.19 21.85 6.69
CA SER A 300 7.67 23.14 7.17
C SER A 300 8.79 24.12 7.54
N SER A 301 9.84 23.64 8.23
CA SER A 301 10.98 24.48 8.62
C SER A 301 11.72 25.08 7.42
N HIS A 302 11.76 24.40 6.27
CA HIS A 302 12.38 24.90 5.05
C HIS A 302 11.46 25.86 4.29
N LEU A 303 10.17 25.53 4.19
CA LEU A 303 9.18 26.42 3.56
C LEU A 303 9.08 27.76 4.29
N GLY A 304 9.04 27.76 5.63
CA GLY A 304 8.96 28.97 6.45
C GLY A 304 10.19 29.89 6.36
N LYS A 305 11.38 29.31 6.24
CA LYS A 305 12.64 30.10 6.11
C LYS A 305 12.71 30.95 4.85
N ARG A 306 12.02 30.59 3.78
CA ARG A 306 12.03 31.33 2.51
C ARG A 306 10.88 32.34 2.43
N GLY A 307 9.74 32.06 3.11
CA GLY A 307 8.64 33.03 3.23
C GLY A 307 9.01 34.28 4.02
N GLY A 308 9.97 34.19 4.96
CA GLY A 308 10.50 35.33 5.74
C GLY A 308 11.57 36.19 5.04
N LYS A 309 11.99 35.85 3.80
CA LYS A 309 12.99 36.62 3.03
C LYS A 309 12.39 37.46 1.92
N VAL A 310 11.07 37.53 1.81
CA VAL A 310 10.33 38.29 0.78
C VAL A 310 9.45 39.37 1.45
N ALA A 311 9.86 39.87 2.58
CA ALA A 311 9.26 41.04 3.23
C ALA A 311 10.26 42.20 3.33
#